data_57b98711b6058f00178a3f2d172284c9
#
_entry.id   57b98711b6058f00178a3f2d172284c9
#
_cell.length_a   1.000
_cell.length_b   1.000
_cell.length_c   1.000
_cell.angle_alpha   90.00
_cell.angle_beta   90.00
_cell.angle_gamma   90.00
#
_symmetry.space_group_name_H-M   'P 1'
#
loop_
_entity.id
_entity.type
_entity.pdbx_description
1 polymer ?
#
loop_
_entity_poly.entity_id
_entity_poly.type
_entity_poly.pdbx_seq_one_letter_code
_entity_poly.pdbx_strand_id
1 'polypeptide(L)'
;MKILGVSLGTKNGNNDTMCRVALEEAKAQGAEIEFIHLMDWNIEYCSGCVACSRGLVMGKGMICTRKDDFKAFYEKIVEADGVLFVDPIFESGATGLYHSITDRMGPGHDTGMLMMLDGKLKEAGKEGLIPRVFQQKAVSFVGIGGSDWAVRCETDHAMFALSPGWKVVNNEFFCWCKDVIMQDDKVERMKEIGRNLADAAQQIIDEDMQVEGSEKTSLWKGKEGACPHCQGNNFYIYPGTTHCVCELCGLEGTLEIVDGAFKFKYDPATEHHAHDILSGKFLHGQDIFENEGRLMNLYKDE
;
A
#
# COMPACT_ATOMS: atom_id res chain seq x y z
N MET A 1 -8.42 9.66 16.84
CA MET A 1 -8.27 8.84 15.61
C MET A 1 -8.77 9.62 14.42
N LYS A 2 -7.95 9.72 13.37
CA LYS A 2 -8.29 10.42 12.11
C LYS A 2 -8.34 9.41 10.96
N ILE A 3 -9.45 9.35 10.24
CA ILE A 3 -9.64 8.47 9.07
C ILE A 3 -9.77 9.32 7.80
N LEU A 4 -8.93 9.03 6.82
CA LEU A 4 -8.92 9.67 5.52
C LEU A 4 -9.56 8.77 4.47
N GLY A 5 -10.59 9.24 3.79
CA GLY A 5 -11.17 8.58 2.61
C GLY A 5 -10.69 9.26 1.34
N VAL A 6 -10.17 8.47 0.39
CA VAL A 6 -9.66 8.92 -0.90
C VAL A 6 -10.48 8.26 -2.00
N SER A 7 -11.22 9.03 -2.76
CA SER A 7 -11.99 8.57 -3.91
C SER A 7 -11.30 8.97 -5.21
N LEU A 8 -11.18 8.02 -6.14
CA LEU A 8 -10.54 8.22 -7.45
C LEU A 8 -11.53 8.15 -8.63
N GLY A 9 -12.82 8.00 -8.34
CA GLY A 9 -13.87 7.92 -9.37
C GLY A 9 -14.39 9.27 -9.81
N THR A 10 -15.46 9.25 -10.60
CA THR A 10 -16.17 10.45 -11.04
C THR A 10 -16.78 11.18 -9.84
N LYS A 11 -16.67 12.50 -9.84
CA LYS A 11 -17.20 13.36 -8.77
C LYS A 11 -18.69 13.12 -8.52
N ASN A 12 -19.04 12.91 -7.26
CA ASN A 12 -20.37 12.51 -6.80
C ASN A 12 -20.91 11.21 -7.42
N GLY A 13 -20.01 10.37 -7.96
CA GLY A 13 -20.35 9.05 -8.49
C GLY A 13 -20.31 7.94 -7.43
N ASN A 14 -20.31 6.70 -7.91
CA ASN A 14 -20.35 5.51 -7.06
C ASN A 14 -19.20 5.44 -6.04
N ASN A 15 -17.98 5.74 -6.49
CA ASN A 15 -16.80 5.70 -5.63
C ASN A 15 -16.88 6.74 -4.51
N ASP A 16 -17.24 7.99 -4.83
CA ASP A 16 -17.43 9.05 -3.83
C ASP A 16 -18.52 8.66 -2.81
N THR A 17 -19.63 8.15 -3.31
CA THR A 17 -20.77 7.77 -2.46
C THR A 17 -20.39 6.64 -1.51
N MET A 18 -19.76 5.58 -2.02
CA MET A 18 -19.36 4.44 -1.21
C MET A 18 -18.24 4.79 -0.23
N CYS A 19 -17.29 5.62 -0.64
CA CYS A 19 -16.26 6.15 0.27
C CYS A 19 -16.90 6.90 1.45
N ARG A 20 -17.88 7.75 1.19
CA ARG A 20 -18.61 8.48 2.24
C ARG A 20 -19.44 7.56 3.14
N VAL A 21 -20.03 6.49 2.59
CA VAL A 21 -20.75 5.47 3.39
C VAL A 21 -19.82 4.87 4.45
N ALA A 22 -18.61 4.46 4.06
CA ALA A 22 -17.64 3.91 5.02
C ALA A 22 -17.15 4.97 6.02
N LEU A 23 -16.89 6.19 5.57
CA LEU A 23 -16.45 7.28 6.44
C LEU A 23 -17.50 7.65 7.51
N GLU A 24 -18.79 7.65 7.19
CA GLU A 24 -19.84 7.91 8.17
C GLU A 24 -19.91 6.80 9.25
N GLU A 25 -19.65 5.56 8.89
CA GLU A 25 -19.52 4.47 9.88
C GLU A 25 -18.28 4.64 10.76
N ALA A 26 -17.12 4.99 10.18
CA ALA A 26 -15.92 5.30 10.96
C ALA A 26 -16.16 6.47 11.92
N LYS A 27 -16.89 7.49 11.49
CA LYS A 27 -17.30 8.62 12.33
C LYS A 27 -18.24 8.18 13.46
N ALA A 28 -19.15 7.26 13.21
CA ALA A 28 -20.00 6.68 14.24
C ALA A 28 -19.20 5.92 15.32
N GLN A 29 -17.99 5.42 14.97
CA GLN A 29 -17.02 4.85 15.91
C GLN A 29 -16.15 5.92 16.61
N GLY A 30 -16.43 7.21 16.40
CA GLY A 30 -15.72 8.33 17.05
C GLY A 30 -14.51 8.86 16.28
N ALA A 31 -14.32 8.48 15.02
CA ALA A 31 -13.25 9.03 14.20
C ALA A 31 -13.54 10.46 13.74
N GLU A 32 -12.50 11.30 13.69
CA GLU A 32 -12.46 12.46 12.82
C GLU A 32 -12.29 11.96 11.38
N ILE A 33 -13.14 12.41 10.46
CA ILE A 33 -13.10 11.98 9.06
C ILE A 33 -12.71 13.12 8.14
N GLU A 34 -11.89 12.80 7.14
CA GLU A 34 -11.57 13.69 6.02
C GLU A 34 -11.84 12.94 4.70
N PHE A 35 -12.39 13.65 3.72
CA PHE A 35 -12.67 13.09 2.39
C PHE A 35 -11.88 13.86 1.33
N ILE A 36 -11.16 13.13 0.47
CA ILE A 36 -10.47 13.64 -0.69
C ILE A 36 -11.08 13.04 -1.96
N HIS A 37 -11.47 13.90 -2.90
CA HIS A 37 -11.73 13.52 -4.27
C HIS A 37 -10.43 13.75 -5.06
N LEU A 38 -9.68 12.67 -5.33
CA LEU A 38 -8.29 12.79 -5.82
C LEU A 38 -8.20 13.37 -7.24
N MET A 39 -9.25 13.26 -8.05
CA MET A 39 -9.29 13.87 -9.39
C MET A 39 -9.31 15.42 -9.35
N ASP A 40 -9.60 16.04 -8.20
CA ASP A 40 -9.49 17.50 -8.04
C ASP A 40 -8.03 17.95 -7.76
N TRP A 41 -7.09 16.99 -7.59
CA TRP A 41 -5.69 17.25 -7.29
C TRP A 41 -4.82 17.07 -8.54
N ASN A 42 -3.82 17.94 -8.69
CA ASN A 42 -2.85 17.78 -9.78
C ASN A 42 -1.76 16.79 -9.37
N ILE A 43 -1.95 15.52 -9.69
CA ILE A 43 -0.98 14.44 -9.43
C ILE A 43 -0.37 14.00 -10.76
N GLU A 44 0.91 14.28 -10.96
CA GLU A 44 1.65 13.83 -12.13
C GLU A 44 2.23 12.42 -11.91
N TYR A 45 2.43 11.68 -13.00
CA TYR A 45 3.07 10.35 -12.99
C TYR A 45 4.55 10.44 -12.59
N CYS A 46 5.12 9.35 -12.08
CA CYS A 46 6.54 9.23 -11.82
C CYS A 46 7.34 9.25 -13.14
N SER A 47 8.37 10.08 -13.22
CA SER A 47 9.23 10.16 -14.41
C SER A 47 10.45 9.24 -14.37
N GLY A 48 10.62 8.42 -13.32
CA GLY A 48 11.78 7.55 -13.15
C GLY A 48 13.12 8.30 -12.99
N CYS A 49 13.08 9.55 -12.52
CA CYS A 49 14.31 10.38 -12.41
C CYS A 49 15.24 10.00 -11.25
N VAL A 50 14.87 9.02 -10.42
CA VAL A 50 15.59 8.50 -9.24
C VAL A 50 16.10 9.54 -8.24
N ALA A 51 15.60 10.78 -8.30
CA ALA A 51 16.02 11.85 -7.40
C ALA A 51 15.71 11.56 -5.93
N CYS A 52 14.59 10.86 -5.65
CA CYS A 52 14.22 10.42 -4.31
C CYS A 52 15.25 9.42 -3.75
N SER A 53 15.63 8.39 -4.50
CA SER A 53 16.65 7.41 -4.09
C SER A 53 17.99 8.08 -3.84
N ARG A 54 18.44 8.95 -4.76
CA ARG A 54 19.69 9.71 -4.59
C ARG A 54 19.66 10.61 -3.36
N GLY A 55 18.52 11.26 -3.12
CA GLY A 55 18.32 12.10 -1.92
C GLY A 55 18.49 11.31 -0.62
N LEU A 56 17.92 10.10 -0.54
CA LEU A 56 18.06 9.19 0.59
C LEU A 56 19.52 8.76 0.79
N VAL A 57 20.19 8.30 -0.29
CA VAL A 57 21.61 7.88 -0.24
C VAL A 57 22.51 9.00 0.27
N MET A 58 22.25 10.24 -0.18
CA MET A 58 23.04 11.43 0.21
C MET A 58 22.66 12.00 1.58
N GLY A 59 21.69 11.43 2.30
CA GLY A 59 21.21 11.98 3.56
C GLY A 59 20.53 13.35 3.41
N LYS A 60 19.96 13.63 2.24
CA LYS A 60 19.28 14.91 1.93
C LYS A 60 17.75 14.84 2.09
N GLY A 61 17.22 13.67 2.42
CA GLY A 61 15.79 13.42 2.53
C GLY A 61 15.13 13.05 1.21
N MET A 62 13.81 12.93 1.25
CA MET A 62 12.99 12.62 0.09
C MET A 62 12.86 13.86 -0.80
N ILE A 63 13.41 13.79 -1.99
CA ILE A 63 13.35 14.88 -2.96
C ILE A 63 12.61 14.39 -4.19
N CYS A 64 11.31 14.68 -4.29
CA CYS A 64 10.60 14.55 -5.56
C CYS A 64 10.78 15.85 -6.36
N THR A 65 11.19 15.73 -7.63
CA THR A 65 11.41 16.87 -8.52
C THR A 65 10.13 17.41 -9.15
N ARG A 66 9.03 16.65 -9.06
CA ARG A 66 7.72 17.08 -9.55
C ARG A 66 7.18 18.22 -8.72
N LYS A 67 6.60 19.20 -9.39
CA LYS A 67 5.96 20.38 -8.76
C LYS A 67 4.45 20.27 -8.90
N ASP A 68 3.86 19.39 -8.11
CA ASP A 68 2.46 19.04 -8.11
C ASP A 68 1.94 18.85 -6.67
N ASP A 69 0.71 18.36 -6.53
CA ASP A 69 0.06 18.24 -5.24
C ASP A 69 0.41 16.94 -4.47
N PHE A 70 1.25 16.05 -5.03
CA PHE A 70 1.58 14.77 -4.38
C PHE A 70 2.16 14.93 -2.98
N LYS A 71 3.01 15.93 -2.76
CA LYS A 71 3.59 16.17 -1.44
C LYS A 71 2.51 16.49 -0.41
N ALA A 72 1.59 17.39 -0.75
CA ALA A 72 0.49 17.77 0.14
C ALA A 72 -0.48 16.59 0.36
N PHE A 73 -0.73 15.78 -0.67
CA PHE A 73 -1.49 14.54 -0.54
C PHE A 73 -0.82 13.57 0.42
N TYR A 74 0.48 13.33 0.27
CA TYR A 74 1.24 12.44 1.14
C TYR A 74 1.26 12.91 2.61
N GLU A 75 1.39 14.22 2.84
CA GLU A 75 1.31 14.80 4.19
C GLU A 75 -0.03 14.46 4.87
N LYS A 76 -1.16 14.52 4.14
CA LYS A 76 -2.46 14.09 4.66
C LYS A 76 -2.53 12.59 4.97
N ILE A 77 -1.91 11.76 4.12
CA ILE A 77 -1.78 10.31 4.39
C ILE A 77 -0.98 10.09 5.69
N VAL A 78 0.14 10.79 5.88
CA VAL A 78 0.98 10.66 7.09
C VAL A 78 0.22 11.09 8.34
N GLU A 79 -0.59 12.13 8.29
CA GLU A 79 -1.40 12.62 9.41
C GLU A 79 -2.55 11.67 9.80
N ALA A 80 -3.07 10.87 8.88
CA ALA A 80 -4.16 9.94 9.15
C ALA A 80 -3.69 8.72 9.96
N ASP A 81 -4.56 8.17 10.79
CA ASP A 81 -4.37 6.89 11.50
C ASP A 81 -4.88 5.72 10.65
N GLY A 82 -5.91 5.96 9.85
CA GLY A 82 -6.44 5.01 8.87
C GLY A 82 -6.74 5.67 7.54
N VAL A 83 -6.57 4.92 6.44
CA VAL A 83 -6.82 5.41 5.07
C VAL A 83 -7.68 4.42 4.30
N LEU A 84 -8.72 4.93 3.66
CA LEU A 84 -9.58 4.18 2.75
C LEU A 84 -9.39 4.70 1.33
N PHE A 85 -9.03 3.81 0.40
CA PHE A 85 -9.05 4.11 -1.03
C PHE A 85 -10.26 3.46 -1.69
N VAL A 86 -10.99 4.23 -2.49
CA VAL A 86 -12.10 3.73 -3.32
C VAL A 86 -11.84 4.13 -4.76
N ASP A 87 -11.51 3.13 -5.60
CA ASP A 87 -11.00 3.30 -6.96
C ASP A 87 -11.90 2.60 -7.98
N PRO A 88 -12.22 3.23 -9.13
CA PRO A 88 -12.89 2.49 -10.20
C PRO A 88 -11.95 1.45 -10.81
N ILE A 89 -12.50 0.31 -11.22
CA ILE A 89 -11.73 -0.75 -11.90
C ILE A 89 -11.69 -0.45 -13.40
N PHE A 90 -10.49 -0.28 -13.95
CA PHE A 90 -10.23 -0.18 -15.38
C PHE A 90 -9.26 -1.27 -15.83
N GLU A 91 -9.54 -1.92 -16.98
CA GLU A 91 -8.68 -2.97 -17.55
C GLU A 91 -8.23 -4.02 -16.51
N SER A 92 -9.18 -4.52 -15.72
CA SER A 92 -9.03 -5.52 -14.66
C SER A 92 -8.24 -5.10 -13.40
N GLY A 93 -7.79 -3.88 -13.29
CA GLY A 93 -6.94 -3.39 -12.20
C GLY A 93 -7.28 -1.96 -11.76
N ALA A 94 -6.37 -1.36 -11.01
CA ALA A 94 -6.47 0.01 -10.54
C ALA A 94 -6.37 1.04 -11.68
N THR A 95 -6.84 2.26 -11.40
CA THR A 95 -6.78 3.37 -12.38
C THR A 95 -5.37 3.90 -12.62
N GLY A 96 -5.16 4.58 -13.74
CA GLY A 96 -3.90 5.28 -14.02
C GLY A 96 -3.56 6.35 -12.96
N LEU A 97 -4.57 7.00 -12.36
CA LEU A 97 -4.37 7.94 -11.27
C LEU A 97 -3.87 7.23 -10.01
N TYR A 98 -4.42 6.05 -9.70
CA TYR A 98 -3.95 5.21 -8.60
C TYR A 98 -2.49 4.78 -8.82
N HIS A 99 -2.13 4.32 -10.00
CA HIS A 99 -0.75 3.99 -10.34
C HIS A 99 0.17 5.22 -10.23
N SER A 100 -0.29 6.41 -10.60
CA SER A 100 0.50 7.64 -10.45
C SER A 100 0.88 7.94 -9.00
N ILE A 101 0.00 7.67 -8.02
CA ILE A 101 0.36 7.81 -6.61
C ILE A 101 1.21 6.64 -6.11
N THR A 102 0.91 5.41 -6.52
CA THR A 102 1.65 4.20 -6.09
C THR A 102 3.10 4.20 -6.58
N ASP A 103 3.35 4.53 -7.85
CA ASP A 103 4.70 4.64 -8.42
C ASP A 103 5.58 5.66 -7.68
N ARG A 104 4.96 6.62 -6.99
CA ARG A 104 5.65 7.65 -6.22
C ARG A 104 5.82 7.30 -4.75
N MET A 105 5.23 6.19 -4.29
CA MET A 105 5.46 5.65 -2.95
C MET A 105 6.79 4.89 -2.83
N GLY A 106 7.43 4.51 -3.91
CA GLY A 106 8.67 3.74 -3.98
C GLY A 106 9.79 4.24 -3.04
N PRO A 107 11.05 4.23 -3.41
CA PRO A 107 12.17 4.34 -2.43
C PRO A 107 12.07 5.50 -1.47
N GLY A 108 11.45 6.61 -1.88
CA GLY A 108 11.30 7.82 -1.05
C GLY A 108 10.36 7.67 0.16
N HIS A 109 9.54 6.62 0.20
CA HIS A 109 8.54 6.39 1.24
C HIS A 109 8.59 4.94 1.78
N ASP A 110 9.53 4.15 1.30
CA ASP A 110 9.80 2.81 1.84
C ASP A 110 10.35 2.91 3.26
N THR A 111 9.73 2.18 4.20
CA THR A 111 10.09 2.27 5.62
C THR A 111 11.53 1.85 5.88
N GLY A 112 12.04 0.80 5.24
CA GLY A 112 13.44 0.38 5.38
C GLY A 112 14.41 1.48 4.94
N MET A 113 14.11 2.13 3.79
CA MET A 113 14.92 3.24 3.29
C MET A 113 14.84 4.48 4.19
N LEU A 114 13.67 4.77 4.75
CA LEU A 114 13.48 5.87 5.71
C LEU A 114 14.23 5.62 7.01
N MET A 115 14.25 4.38 7.54
CA MET A 115 15.02 4.01 8.71
C MET A 115 16.54 4.18 8.48
N MET A 116 17.03 3.77 7.30
CA MET A 116 18.43 3.98 6.93
C MET A 116 18.78 5.48 6.84
N LEU A 117 17.88 6.31 6.31
CA LEU A 117 18.06 7.76 6.27
C LEU A 117 18.08 8.36 7.68
N ASP A 118 17.13 7.99 8.51
CA ASP A 118 17.01 8.47 9.89
C ASP A 118 18.29 8.19 10.69
N GLY A 119 18.81 6.95 10.59
CA GLY A 119 20.10 6.56 11.18
C GLY A 119 21.25 7.44 10.71
N LYS A 120 21.40 7.64 9.40
CA LYS A 120 22.45 8.50 8.82
C LYS A 120 22.34 9.97 9.27
N LEU A 121 21.12 10.50 9.39
CA LEU A 121 20.91 11.87 9.89
C LEU A 121 21.37 11.99 11.35
N LYS A 122 20.99 11.05 12.21
CA LYS A 122 21.37 11.01 13.62
C LYS A 122 22.87 10.83 13.82
N GLU A 123 23.51 9.94 13.06
CA GLU A 123 24.98 9.76 13.05
C GLU A 123 25.72 11.04 12.63
N ALA A 124 25.13 11.83 11.72
CA ALA A 124 25.67 13.12 11.31
C ALA A 124 25.34 14.27 12.29
N GLY A 125 24.76 13.99 13.45
CA GLY A 125 24.35 14.98 14.45
C GLY A 125 23.21 15.89 14.01
N LYS A 126 22.41 15.44 13.02
CA LYS A 126 21.22 16.15 12.53
C LYS A 126 19.97 15.62 13.20
N GLU A 127 18.91 16.43 13.14
CA GLU A 127 17.57 15.98 13.51
C GLU A 127 17.13 14.83 12.61
N GLY A 128 16.58 13.76 13.18
CA GLY A 128 16.02 12.64 12.46
C GLY A 128 14.70 12.97 11.79
N LEU A 129 14.07 11.95 11.20
CA LEU A 129 12.74 12.08 10.62
C LEU A 129 11.67 12.22 11.71
N ILE A 130 10.52 12.80 11.32
CA ILE A 130 9.38 12.89 12.25
C ILE A 130 8.90 11.47 12.62
N PRO A 131 8.68 11.14 13.89
CA PRO A 131 8.31 9.78 14.32
C PRO A 131 7.06 9.24 13.62
N ARG A 132 6.13 10.11 13.24
CA ARG A 132 4.87 9.76 12.60
C ARG A 132 5.05 8.93 11.30
N VAL A 133 6.18 9.06 10.58
CA VAL A 133 6.44 8.27 9.36
C VAL A 133 6.74 6.80 9.65
N PHE A 134 7.10 6.46 10.89
CA PHE A 134 7.38 5.09 11.33
C PHE A 134 6.20 4.45 12.08
N GLN A 135 5.17 5.24 12.40
CA GLN A 135 3.98 4.73 13.06
C GLN A 135 3.16 3.91 12.06
N GLN A 136 2.62 2.79 12.54
CA GLN A 136 1.74 1.94 11.76
C GLN A 136 0.46 2.68 11.35
N LYS A 137 -0.15 2.27 10.23
CA LYS A 137 -1.44 2.76 9.76
C LYS A 137 -2.33 1.61 9.31
N ALA A 138 -3.61 1.75 9.55
CA ALA A 138 -4.63 0.88 8.97
C ALA A 138 -4.99 1.36 7.55
N VAL A 139 -5.01 0.46 6.57
CA VAL A 139 -5.38 0.82 5.19
C VAL A 139 -6.40 -0.16 4.65
N SER A 140 -7.44 0.37 4.00
CA SER A 140 -8.43 -0.45 3.30
C SER A 140 -8.58 0.01 1.86
N PHE A 141 -8.84 -0.93 0.96
CA PHE A 141 -9.00 -0.70 -0.46
C PHE A 141 -10.30 -1.31 -0.96
N VAL A 142 -11.01 -0.57 -1.81
CA VAL A 142 -12.22 -1.05 -2.47
C VAL A 142 -12.21 -0.64 -3.93
N GLY A 143 -12.17 -1.65 -4.82
CA GLY A 143 -12.38 -1.45 -6.25
C GLY A 143 -13.86 -1.50 -6.61
N ILE A 144 -14.36 -0.62 -7.47
CA ILE A 144 -15.74 -0.65 -7.96
C ILE A 144 -15.75 -0.77 -9.48
N GLY A 145 -16.30 -1.88 -10.00
CA GLY A 145 -16.31 -2.21 -11.41
C GLY A 145 -17.69 -2.48 -12.01
N GLY A 146 -17.80 -2.25 -13.32
CA GLY A 146 -19.01 -2.55 -14.11
C GLY A 146 -19.09 -3.99 -14.60
N SER A 147 -18.06 -4.83 -14.36
CA SER A 147 -17.99 -6.24 -14.71
C SER A 147 -17.21 -7.02 -13.67
N ASP A 148 -17.07 -8.33 -13.85
CA ASP A 148 -16.28 -9.23 -12.99
C ASP A 148 -14.81 -9.36 -13.42
N TRP A 149 -14.38 -8.60 -14.41
CA TRP A 149 -12.98 -8.59 -14.83
C TRP A 149 -12.16 -7.66 -13.94
N ALA A 150 -11.71 -8.18 -12.79
CA ALA A 150 -11.11 -7.41 -11.69
C ALA A 150 -9.92 -8.12 -11.03
N VAL A 151 -9.36 -9.14 -11.68
CA VAL A 151 -8.40 -10.08 -11.04
C VAL A 151 -7.05 -9.46 -10.62
N ARG A 152 -6.70 -8.27 -11.12
CA ARG A 152 -5.49 -7.54 -10.73
C ARG A 152 -5.73 -6.50 -9.64
N CYS A 153 -6.99 -6.13 -9.43
CA CYS A 153 -7.39 -5.00 -8.61
C CYS A 153 -6.80 -5.05 -7.19
N GLU A 154 -6.91 -6.20 -6.52
CA GLU A 154 -6.42 -6.36 -5.15
C GLU A 154 -4.89 -6.22 -5.05
N THR A 155 -4.14 -6.77 -6.01
CA THR A 155 -2.67 -6.64 -6.04
C THR A 155 -2.26 -5.20 -6.33
N ASP A 156 -2.84 -4.58 -7.36
CA ASP A 156 -2.55 -3.19 -7.71
C ASP A 156 -2.80 -2.25 -6.53
N HIS A 157 -3.90 -2.44 -5.79
CA HIS A 157 -4.25 -1.62 -4.64
C HIS A 157 -3.29 -1.81 -3.45
N ALA A 158 -3.04 -3.06 -3.05
CA ALA A 158 -2.21 -3.35 -1.89
C ALA A 158 -0.76 -2.90 -2.05
N MET A 159 -0.28 -2.73 -3.29
CA MET A 159 1.07 -2.25 -3.59
C MET A 159 1.35 -0.87 -2.94
N PHE A 160 0.33 -0.02 -2.78
CA PHE A 160 0.48 1.27 -2.11
C PHE A 160 0.90 1.16 -0.65
N ALA A 161 0.39 0.14 0.07
CA ALA A 161 0.69 -0.09 1.48
C ALA A 161 2.01 -0.84 1.69
N LEU A 162 2.54 -1.48 0.64
CA LEU A 162 3.72 -2.34 0.74
C LEU A 162 4.98 -1.55 1.09
N SER A 163 5.29 -0.46 0.36
CA SER A 163 6.50 0.35 0.61
C SER A 163 6.55 0.90 2.04
N PRO A 164 5.52 1.56 2.57
CA PRO A 164 5.53 2.04 3.94
C PRO A 164 5.33 0.94 5.00
N GLY A 165 5.00 -0.30 4.61
CA GLY A 165 4.78 -1.42 5.52
C GLY A 165 3.50 -1.30 6.35
N TRP A 166 2.48 -0.61 5.84
CA TRP A 166 1.22 -0.39 6.55
C TRP A 166 0.31 -1.62 6.52
N LYS A 167 -0.58 -1.72 7.51
CA LYS A 167 -1.47 -2.86 7.69
C LYS A 167 -2.71 -2.74 6.81
N VAL A 168 -2.81 -3.66 5.85
CA VAL A 168 -4.03 -3.80 5.06
C VAL A 168 -5.09 -4.48 5.91
N VAL A 169 -6.25 -3.84 6.07
CA VAL A 169 -7.40 -4.32 6.86
C VAL A 169 -8.41 -5.00 5.96
N ASN A 170 -8.80 -4.34 4.89
CA ASN A 170 -9.66 -4.89 3.83
C ASN A 170 -9.06 -4.54 2.47
N ASN A 171 -9.16 -5.48 1.53
CA ASN A 171 -8.82 -5.26 0.13
C ASN A 171 -9.79 -6.08 -0.72
N GLU A 172 -10.75 -5.42 -1.36
CA GLU A 172 -11.89 -6.06 -1.99
C GLU A 172 -12.29 -5.32 -3.26
N PHE A 173 -13.07 -5.99 -4.10
CA PHE A 173 -13.69 -5.34 -5.25
C PHE A 173 -15.18 -5.70 -5.36
N PHE A 174 -15.96 -4.74 -5.81
CA PHE A 174 -17.38 -4.89 -6.10
C PHE A 174 -17.61 -4.90 -7.60
N CYS A 175 -18.14 -6.00 -8.11
CA CYS A 175 -18.45 -6.19 -9.53
C CYS A 175 -19.92 -5.88 -9.81
N TRP A 176 -20.22 -5.55 -11.08
CA TRP A 176 -21.57 -5.27 -11.57
C TRP A 176 -22.24 -4.11 -10.84
N CYS A 177 -21.47 -3.09 -10.50
CA CYS A 177 -21.83 -2.04 -9.58
C CYS A 177 -22.04 -0.65 -10.23
N LYS A 178 -22.72 -0.57 -11.39
CA LYS A 178 -23.12 0.73 -11.97
C LYS A 178 -24.13 1.49 -11.09
N ASP A 179 -24.88 0.76 -10.28
CA ASP A 179 -25.90 1.23 -9.34
C ASP A 179 -25.60 0.80 -7.90
N VAL A 180 -24.33 0.78 -7.53
CA VAL A 180 -23.84 0.18 -6.27
C VAL A 180 -24.58 0.66 -5.02
N ILE A 181 -24.99 1.92 -4.98
CA ILE A 181 -25.72 2.48 -3.83
C ILE A 181 -27.15 1.88 -3.68
N MET A 182 -27.68 1.24 -4.72
CA MET A 182 -28.97 0.55 -4.69
C MET A 182 -28.83 -0.94 -4.32
N GLN A 183 -27.60 -1.41 -4.12
CA GLN A 183 -27.29 -2.79 -3.76
C GLN A 183 -27.04 -2.88 -2.26
N ASP A 184 -28.06 -3.21 -1.48
CA ASP A 184 -28.02 -3.19 -0.01
C ASP A 184 -26.87 -4.02 0.58
N ASP A 185 -26.54 -5.17 -0.03
CA ASP A 185 -25.43 -6.03 0.38
C ASP A 185 -24.08 -5.34 0.24
N LYS A 186 -23.88 -4.56 -0.83
CA LYS A 186 -22.64 -3.81 -1.06
C LYS A 186 -22.53 -2.60 -0.14
N VAL A 187 -23.64 -1.92 0.08
CA VAL A 187 -23.71 -0.79 1.03
C VAL A 187 -23.40 -1.27 2.44
N GLU A 188 -24.01 -2.38 2.89
CA GLU A 188 -23.74 -2.92 4.23
C GLU A 188 -22.28 -3.43 4.36
N ARG A 189 -21.74 -4.08 3.32
CA ARG A 189 -20.31 -4.46 3.33
C ARG A 189 -19.40 -3.23 3.40
N MET A 190 -19.74 -2.14 2.72
CA MET A 190 -18.95 -0.91 2.77
C MET A 190 -18.98 -0.25 4.16
N LYS A 191 -20.10 -0.30 4.85
CA LYS A 191 -20.21 0.11 6.26
C LYS A 191 -19.32 -0.75 7.15
N GLU A 192 -19.34 -2.07 6.96
CA GLU A 192 -18.49 -2.99 7.71
C GLU A 192 -17.00 -2.68 7.48
N ILE A 193 -16.58 -2.38 6.25
CA ILE A 193 -15.20 -1.95 5.94
C ILE A 193 -14.86 -0.66 6.70
N GLY A 194 -15.78 0.30 6.78
CA GLY A 194 -15.59 1.52 7.57
C GLY A 194 -15.38 1.24 9.06
N ARG A 195 -16.19 0.35 9.65
CA ARG A 195 -16.03 -0.10 11.05
C ARG A 195 -14.70 -0.81 11.27
N ASN A 196 -14.37 -1.77 10.40
CA ASN A 196 -13.12 -2.53 10.48
C ASN A 196 -11.88 -1.62 10.44
N LEU A 197 -11.91 -0.61 9.55
CA LEU A 197 -10.81 0.35 9.42
C LEU A 197 -10.66 1.19 10.70
N ALA A 198 -11.77 1.66 11.27
CA ALA A 198 -11.76 2.44 12.51
C ALA A 198 -11.26 1.59 13.69
N ASP A 199 -11.74 0.35 13.84
CA ASP A 199 -11.31 -0.57 14.89
C ASP A 199 -9.80 -0.87 14.79
N ALA A 200 -9.30 -1.13 13.57
CA ALA A 200 -7.88 -1.38 13.35
C ALA A 200 -7.01 -0.15 13.62
N ALA A 201 -7.45 1.04 13.22
CA ALA A 201 -6.76 2.28 13.49
C ALA A 201 -6.74 2.59 15.00
N GLN A 202 -7.82 2.31 15.73
CA GLN A 202 -7.86 2.46 17.17
C GLN A 202 -6.93 1.47 17.88
N GLN A 203 -6.90 0.21 17.44
CA GLN A 203 -5.96 -0.80 17.96
C GLN A 203 -4.49 -0.36 17.78
N ILE A 204 -4.14 0.16 16.60
CA ILE A 204 -2.79 0.70 16.34
C ILE A 204 -2.43 1.82 17.32
N ILE A 205 -3.37 2.70 17.64
CA ILE A 205 -3.17 3.80 18.59
C ILE A 205 -3.01 3.26 20.01
N ASP A 206 -3.90 2.37 20.45
CA ASP A 206 -3.94 1.84 21.81
C ASP A 206 -2.69 1.01 22.15
N GLU A 207 -2.13 0.32 21.14
CA GLU A 207 -0.92 -0.49 21.26
C GLU A 207 0.37 0.27 20.92
N ASP A 208 0.29 1.57 20.56
CA ASP A 208 1.41 2.40 20.04
C ASP A 208 2.23 1.66 18.97
N MET A 209 1.53 1.03 18.03
CA MET A 209 2.12 0.11 17.08
C MET A 209 3.00 0.86 16.06
N GLN A 210 4.26 0.47 16.00
CA GLN A 210 5.22 0.95 15.00
C GLN A 210 5.32 -0.03 13.84
N VAL A 211 5.83 0.41 12.67
CA VAL A 211 6.11 -0.51 11.55
C VAL A 211 7.13 -1.55 11.99
N GLU A 212 8.22 -1.11 12.65
CA GLU A 212 9.20 -2.01 13.26
C GLU A 212 8.57 -2.81 14.40
N GLY A 213 8.72 -4.12 14.35
CA GLY A 213 8.23 -5.05 15.37
C GLY A 213 6.77 -5.47 15.22
N SER A 214 6.02 -4.88 14.27
CA SER A 214 4.64 -5.28 13.99
C SER A 214 4.47 -6.07 12.69
N GLU A 215 5.55 -6.44 12.00
CA GLU A 215 5.51 -7.03 10.65
C GLU A 215 4.62 -8.29 10.61
N LYS A 216 4.70 -9.11 11.66
CA LYS A 216 3.93 -10.37 11.78
C LYS A 216 2.54 -10.18 12.39
N THR A 217 2.18 -8.98 12.85
CA THR A 217 0.84 -8.69 13.37
C THR A 217 -0.13 -8.52 12.20
N SER A 218 -1.21 -9.28 12.19
CA SER A 218 -2.25 -9.16 11.16
C SER A 218 -3.45 -8.38 11.71
N LEU A 219 -3.88 -7.36 10.97
CA LEU A 219 -5.13 -6.62 11.19
C LEU A 219 -6.16 -6.92 10.09
N TRP A 220 -5.92 -7.95 9.29
CA TRP A 220 -6.76 -8.36 8.18
C TRP A 220 -8.18 -8.75 8.61
N LYS A 221 -9.18 -8.19 7.93
CA LYS A 221 -10.62 -8.44 8.11
C LYS A 221 -11.32 -8.80 6.78
N GLY A 222 -10.53 -8.96 5.71
CA GLY A 222 -11.03 -9.45 4.42
C GLY A 222 -11.20 -10.97 4.39
N LYS A 223 -11.49 -11.52 3.21
CA LYS A 223 -11.46 -12.96 2.97
C LYS A 223 -10.03 -13.46 3.05
N GLU A 224 -9.85 -14.68 3.56
CA GLU A 224 -8.53 -15.32 3.58
C GLU A 224 -7.99 -15.48 2.16
N GLY A 225 -6.77 -14.98 1.94
CA GLY A 225 -6.05 -15.09 0.67
C GLY A 225 -5.10 -16.28 0.64
N ALA A 226 -4.55 -16.57 -0.53
CA ALA A 226 -3.64 -17.70 -0.71
C ALA A 226 -2.24 -17.45 -0.13
N CYS A 227 -1.75 -16.21 -0.15
CA CYS A 227 -0.47 -15.86 0.47
C CYS A 227 -0.65 -15.62 1.98
N PRO A 228 0.05 -16.36 2.86
CA PRO A 228 -0.11 -16.25 4.31
C PRO A 228 0.44 -14.93 4.88
N HIS A 229 1.28 -14.22 4.15
CA HIS A 229 1.82 -12.92 4.56
C HIS A 229 0.86 -11.78 4.22
N CYS A 230 0.66 -11.53 2.93
CA CYS A 230 -0.05 -10.34 2.45
C CYS A 230 -1.51 -10.58 2.06
N GLN A 231 -2.01 -11.81 2.18
CA GLN A 231 -3.35 -12.25 1.77
C GLN A 231 -3.62 -12.11 0.25
N GLY A 232 -2.55 -11.94 -0.56
CA GLY A 232 -2.64 -11.85 -2.01
C GLY A 232 -3.01 -13.19 -2.65
N ASN A 233 -3.71 -13.10 -3.80
CA ASN A 233 -4.16 -14.27 -4.58
C ASN A 233 -3.43 -14.39 -5.93
N ASN A 234 -2.59 -13.43 -6.30
CA ASN A 234 -1.87 -13.41 -7.57
C ASN A 234 -0.44 -13.93 -7.38
N PHE A 235 -0.04 -14.87 -8.25
CA PHE A 235 1.27 -15.49 -8.21
C PHE A 235 1.87 -15.55 -9.61
N TYR A 236 3.15 -15.21 -9.71
CA TYR A 236 3.94 -15.54 -10.88
C TYR A 236 4.39 -17.00 -10.76
N ILE A 237 3.96 -17.84 -11.71
CA ILE A 237 4.30 -19.26 -11.76
C ILE A 237 5.39 -19.44 -12.82
N TYR A 238 6.52 -20.02 -12.43
CA TYR A 238 7.61 -20.31 -13.38
C TYR A 238 7.19 -21.44 -14.32
N PRO A 239 7.27 -21.22 -15.66
CA PRO A 239 6.81 -22.19 -16.63
C PRO A 239 7.44 -23.58 -16.47
N GLY A 240 6.60 -24.62 -16.47
CA GLY A 240 7.04 -26.02 -16.35
C GLY A 240 7.39 -26.46 -14.93
N THR A 241 7.11 -25.65 -13.93
CA THR A 241 7.38 -25.95 -12.51
C THR A 241 6.16 -25.69 -11.64
N THR A 242 6.22 -26.08 -10.37
CA THR A 242 5.27 -25.67 -9.32
C THR A 242 5.80 -24.48 -8.51
N HIS A 243 7.03 -24.03 -8.80
CA HIS A 243 7.62 -22.87 -8.15
C HIS A 243 6.89 -21.59 -8.52
N CYS A 244 6.60 -20.77 -7.53
CA CYS A 244 5.89 -19.51 -7.73
C CYS A 244 6.33 -18.47 -6.70
N VAL A 245 6.03 -17.22 -7.04
CA VAL A 245 6.31 -16.05 -6.22
C VAL A 245 5.01 -15.26 -6.05
N CYS A 246 4.68 -14.87 -4.83
CA CYS A 246 3.57 -13.96 -4.59
C CYS A 246 3.86 -12.63 -5.28
N GLU A 247 2.96 -12.21 -6.19
CA GLU A 247 3.15 -10.99 -6.99
C GLU A 247 3.23 -9.72 -6.14
N LEU A 248 2.57 -9.70 -4.97
CA LEU A 248 2.56 -8.53 -4.09
C LEU A 248 3.80 -8.47 -3.20
N CYS A 249 4.03 -9.46 -2.33
CA CYS A 249 5.08 -9.38 -1.31
C CYS A 249 6.41 -10.04 -1.71
N GLY A 250 6.45 -10.78 -2.82
CA GLY A 250 7.65 -11.46 -3.27
C GLY A 250 7.98 -12.75 -2.50
N LEU A 251 7.07 -13.24 -1.64
CA LEU A 251 7.27 -14.50 -0.95
C LEU A 251 7.34 -15.67 -1.93
N GLU A 252 8.40 -16.47 -1.87
CA GLU A 252 8.64 -17.60 -2.75
C GLU A 252 8.13 -18.92 -2.16
N GLY A 253 7.71 -19.84 -3.04
CA GLY A 253 7.25 -21.15 -2.62
C GLY A 253 6.78 -22.01 -3.78
N THR A 254 5.90 -22.96 -3.47
CA THR A 254 5.31 -23.89 -4.44
C THR A 254 3.79 -23.86 -4.36
N LEU A 255 3.13 -24.05 -5.51
CA LEU A 255 1.71 -24.36 -5.58
C LEU A 255 1.50 -25.87 -5.58
N GLU A 256 0.73 -26.35 -4.62
CA GLU A 256 0.34 -27.75 -4.49
C GLU A 256 -1.19 -27.87 -4.66
N ILE A 257 -1.67 -29.01 -5.13
CA ILE A 257 -3.09 -29.34 -5.14
C ILE A 257 -3.36 -30.24 -3.95
N VAL A 258 -4.14 -29.73 -3.00
CA VAL A 258 -4.55 -30.48 -1.80
C VAL A 258 -6.08 -30.47 -1.75
N ASP A 259 -6.69 -31.65 -1.73
CA ASP A 259 -8.15 -31.84 -1.72
C ASP A 259 -8.88 -31.07 -2.86
N GLY A 260 -8.24 -31.01 -4.05
CA GLY A 260 -8.79 -30.35 -5.23
C GLY A 260 -8.67 -28.81 -5.25
N ALA A 261 -8.00 -28.21 -4.27
CA ALA A 261 -7.74 -26.77 -4.19
C ALA A 261 -6.24 -26.48 -4.30
N PHE A 262 -5.90 -25.32 -4.89
CA PHE A 262 -4.53 -24.82 -4.84
C PHE A 262 -4.18 -24.37 -3.43
N LYS A 263 -3.00 -24.80 -2.94
CA LYS A 263 -2.39 -24.34 -1.70
C LYS A 263 -1.01 -23.79 -2.01
N PHE A 264 -0.74 -22.58 -1.54
CA PHE A 264 0.60 -22.01 -1.58
C PHE A 264 1.36 -22.43 -0.33
N LYS A 265 2.52 -23.02 -0.54
CA LYS A 265 3.45 -23.44 0.52
C LYS A 265 4.76 -22.70 0.32
N TYR A 266 5.01 -21.72 1.15
CA TYR A 266 6.24 -20.95 1.06
C TYR A 266 7.42 -21.68 1.71
N ASP A 267 8.64 -21.31 1.27
CA ASP A 267 9.88 -21.78 1.89
C ASP A 267 10.29 -20.79 3.00
N PRO A 268 10.31 -21.21 4.28
CA PRO A 268 10.74 -20.33 5.38
C PRO A 268 12.16 -19.76 5.21
N ALA A 269 13.02 -20.43 4.41
CA ALA A 269 14.37 -19.96 4.15
C ALA A 269 14.39 -18.70 3.26
N THR A 270 13.32 -18.46 2.48
CA THR A 270 13.18 -17.29 1.59
C THR A 270 12.33 -16.19 2.20
N GLU A 271 11.74 -16.39 3.38
CA GLU A 271 10.87 -15.38 4.06
C GLU A 271 11.56 -14.01 4.17
N HIS A 272 12.86 -14.00 4.40
CA HIS A 272 13.64 -12.77 4.55
C HIS A 272 13.75 -11.93 3.27
N HIS A 273 13.34 -12.44 2.12
CA HIS A 273 13.25 -11.70 0.85
C HIS A 273 11.90 -11.00 0.68
N ALA A 274 10.88 -11.35 1.48
CA ALA A 274 9.54 -10.78 1.32
C ALA A 274 9.53 -9.27 1.63
N HIS A 275 8.95 -8.47 0.73
CA HIS A 275 8.97 -7.00 0.82
C HIS A 275 7.99 -6.42 1.83
N ASP A 276 7.13 -7.22 2.42
CA ASP A 276 6.20 -6.81 3.49
C ASP A 276 6.82 -6.87 4.90
N ILE A 277 8.09 -7.32 5.00
CA ILE A 277 8.87 -7.32 6.23
C ILE A 277 10.17 -6.52 6.09
N LEU A 278 10.70 -6.01 7.21
CA LEU A 278 11.86 -5.12 7.21
C LEU A 278 13.12 -5.77 6.67
N SER A 279 13.36 -7.07 6.95
CA SER A 279 14.53 -7.78 6.41
C SER A 279 14.56 -7.75 4.88
N GLY A 280 13.42 -8.00 4.22
CA GLY A 280 13.32 -7.94 2.77
C GLY A 280 13.49 -6.51 2.23
N LYS A 281 12.95 -5.51 2.94
CA LYS A 281 13.15 -4.10 2.57
C LYS A 281 14.60 -3.67 2.66
N PHE A 282 15.31 -4.06 3.71
CA PHE A 282 16.73 -3.76 3.86
C PHE A 282 17.59 -4.48 2.80
N LEU A 283 17.27 -5.74 2.50
CA LEU A 283 17.95 -6.50 1.44
C LEU A 283 17.75 -5.82 0.09
N HIS A 284 16.50 -5.51 -0.27
CA HIS A 284 16.18 -4.80 -1.51
C HIS A 284 16.85 -3.41 -1.58
N GLY A 285 16.86 -2.68 -0.45
CA GLY A 285 17.57 -1.41 -0.34
C GLY A 285 19.06 -1.52 -0.58
N GLN A 286 19.70 -2.58 -0.08
CA GLN A 286 21.10 -2.87 -0.32
C GLN A 286 21.37 -3.15 -1.80
N ASP A 287 20.56 -3.97 -2.46
CA ASP A 287 20.66 -4.27 -3.88
C ASP A 287 20.57 -3.00 -4.75
N ILE A 288 19.65 -2.09 -4.40
CA ILE A 288 19.52 -0.79 -5.07
C ILE A 288 20.82 0.02 -4.91
N PHE A 289 21.37 0.11 -3.68
CA PHE A 289 22.61 0.87 -3.44
C PHE A 289 23.82 0.29 -4.18
N GLU A 290 23.96 -1.02 -4.22
CA GLU A 290 25.04 -1.68 -4.94
C GLU A 290 24.94 -1.44 -6.44
N ASN A 291 23.74 -1.53 -7.03
CA ASN A 291 23.52 -1.28 -8.45
C ASN A 291 23.74 0.19 -8.82
N GLU A 292 23.22 1.13 -8.01
CA GLU A 292 23.45 2.57 -8.23
C GLU A 292 24.94 2.92 -8.05
N GLY A 293 25.62 2.34 -7.08
CA GLY A 293 27.05 2.53 -6.87
C GLY A 293 27.89 2.03 -8.05
N ARG A 294 27.53 0.87 -8.61
CA ARG A 294 28.17 0.34 -9.83
C ARG A 294 27.96 1.26 -11.01
N LEU A 295 26.74 1.75 -11.22
CA LEU A 295 26.41 2.66 -12.31
C LEU A 295 27.18 3.97 -12.21
N MET A 296 27.23 4.58 -11.01
CA MET A 296 27.98 5.82 -10.78
C MET A 296 29.48 5.66 -11.05
N ASN A 297 30.06 4.48 -10.81
CA ASN A 297 31.45 4.23 -11.10
C ASN A 297 31.73 4.11 -12.61
N LEU A 298 30.79 3.55 -13.38
CA LEU A 298 30.90 3.48 -14.85
C LEU A 298 30.93 4.87 -15.50
N TYR A 299 30.27 5.86 -14.94
CA TYR A 299 30.26 7.24 -15.48
C TYR A 299 31.37 8.16 -14.93
N LYS A 300 32.22 7.67 -14.01
CA LYS A 300 33.37 8.45 -13.52
C LYS A 300 34.58 8.40 -14.46
N ASP A 301 34.60 7.43 -15.36
CA ASP A 301 35.69 7.16 -16.30
C ASP A 301 35.40 7.77 -17.69
N GLU A 302 34.27 8.49 -17.86
CA GLU A 302 33.94 9.33 -19.02
C GLU A 302 34.13 10.82 -18.67
#